data_5fad82924d6286179607e4c21877e034
#
_entry.id   5fad82924d6286179607e4c21877e034
#
_cell.length_a   1.000
_cell.length_b   1.000
_cell.length_c   1.000
_cell.angle_alpha   90.00
_cell.angle_beta   90.00
_cell.angle_gamma   90.00
#
_symmetry.space_group_name_H-M   'P 1'
#
loop_
_entity.id
_entity.type
_entity.pdbx_description
1 polymer ?
#
loop_
_entity_poly.entity_id
_entity_poly.type
_entity_poly.pdbx_seq_one_letter_code
_entity_poly.pdbx_strand_id
1 'polypeptide(L)'
;QRPRLLQAAGVPARLLPPLVAAGTELGPLQPAIAKSTHLEDTVVVASCSDQTAAALTGLPVPEGESWAYLRLGSRTDVGALIGQPILTEAARAQGFTHEPGYGDSIRFFKQTMGLWLLEECRRFWKAQDREIDDALLTHLAGASPAFEALIDPADPRFAAAGDMPLKVQAFCRETRQPVPRKPGAIIRCVLESLALSYRQALEELEALAGRPVARLYLLGGAGGDLLQHFIANAVRRPVVAAPPDAAALGNVVAQALALGHLTSLEQARELLRHSTKTSPLQPYATAWDAAFARLRELRAA
;
A
#
# COMPACT_ATOMS: atom_id res chain seq x y z
N GLN A 1 22.37 16.55 -3.14
CA GLN A 1 22.30 15.59 -4.27
C GLN A 1 21.56 16.15 -5.50
N ARG A 2 20.54 16.97 -5.32
CA ARG A 2 19.73 17.55 -6.40
C ARG A 2 20.52 18.37 -7.43
N PRO A 3 21.42 19.32 -7.04
CA PRO A 3 22.17 20.10 -8.01
C PRO A 3 22.99 19.26 -8.99
N ARG A 4 23.60 18.18 -8.52
CA ARG A 4 24.39 17.26 -9.38
C ARG A 4 23.52 16.47 -10.37
N LEU A 5 22.33 16.04 -9.96
CA LEU A 5 21.40 15.33 -10.85
C LEU A 5 20.86 16.27 -11.92
N LEU A 6 20.49 17.49 -11.57
CA LEU A 6 20.01 18.51 -12.51
C LEU A 6 21.11 18.88 -13.52
N GLN A 7 22.35 19.05 -13.04
CA GLN A 7 23.49 19.34 -13.89
C GLN A 7 23.76 18.16 -14.87
N ALA A 8 23.74 16.93 -14.38
CA ALA A 8 23.91 15.74 -15.22
C ALA A 8 22.80 15.58 -16.26
N ALA A 9 21.57 15.97 -15.92
CA ALA A 9 20.42 15.96 -16.83
C ALA A 9 20.30 17.19 -17.73
N GLY A 10 21.20 18.18 -17.61
CA GLY A 10 21.14 19.43 -18.36
C GLY A 10 19.93 20.32 -18.01
N VAL A 11 19.31 20.12 -16.86
CA VAL A 11 18.12 20.86 -16.44
C VAL A 11 18.52 22.07 -15.57
N PRO A 12 18.23 23.29 -15.99
CA PRO A 12 18.53 24.48 -15.20
C PRO A 12 17.74 24.49 -13.89
N ALA A 13 18.43 24.68 -12.75
CA ALA A 13 17.80 24.68 -11.42
C ALA A 13 16.65 25.70 -11.27
N ARG A 14 16.70 26.82 -12.01
CA ARG A 14 15.68 27.88 -12.03
C ARG A 14 14.30 27.41 -12.53
N LEU A 15 14.24 26.28 -13.24
CA LEU A 15 12.97 25.70 -13.73
C LEU A 15 12.21 24.97 -12.62
N LEU A 16 12.84 24.69 -11.50
CA LEU A 16 12.20 24.01 -10.38
C LEU A 16 11.82 25.03 -9.30
N PRO A 17 10.56 24.97 -8.81
CA PRO A 17 10.16 25.83 -7.70
C PRO A 17 10.92 25.45 -6.42
N PRO A 18 10.98 26.36 -5.43
CA PRO A 18 11.46 26.04 -4.09
C PRO A 18 10.68 24.88 -3.48
N LEU A 19 11.39 24.00 -2.76
CA LEU A 19 10.74 22.96 -1.99
C LEU A 19 10.41 23.48 -0.60
N VAL A 20 9.20 23.21 -0.17
CA VAL A 20 8.73 23.47 1.18
C VAL A 20 8.34 22.17 1.87
N ALA A 21 8.44 22.11 3.19
CA ALA A 21 7.97 20.97 3.96
C ALA A 21 6.43 20.93 3.96
N ALA A 22 5.87 19.72 4.10
CA ALA A 22 4.44 19.57 4.36
C ALA A 22 4.05 20.31 5.66
N GLY A 23 2.92 21.00 5.66
CA GLY A 23 2.49 21.85 6.77
C GLY A 23 3.13 23.25 6.79
N THR A 24 3.92 23.65 5.78
CA THR A 24 4.41 25.03 5.70
C THR A 24 3.25 25.97 5.36
N GLU A 25 3.08 27.02 6.16
CA GLU A 25 2.17 28.11 5.85
C GLU A 25 2.75 28.94 4.68
N LEU A 26 1.98 29.06 3.59
CA LEU A 26 2.38 29.78 2.38
C LEU A 26 1.85 31.23 2.35
N GLY A 27 0.96 31.54 3.27
CA GLY A 27 0.32 32.84 3.39
C GLY A 27 -1.13 32.89 2.90
N PRO A 28 -1.75 34.08 2.82
CA PRO A 28 -3.15 34.25 2.42
C PRO A 28 -3.36 33.91 0.94
N LEU A 29 -4.60 33.60 0.57
CA LEU A 29 -5.00 33.52 -0.83
C LEU A 29 -4.70 34.84 -1.57
N GLN A 30 -4.35 34.73 -2.85
CA GLN A 30 -4.20 35.90 -3.70
C GLN A 30 -5.50 36.73 -3.71
N PRO A 31 -5.44 38.07 -3.59
CA PRO A 31 -6.62 38.91 -3.41
C PRO A 31 -7.72 38.71 -4.48
N ALA A 32 -7.32 38.48 -5.74
CA ALA A 32 -8.27 38.24 -6.82
C ALA A 32 -9.05 36.92 -6.63
N ILE A 33 -8.38 35.89 -6.15
CA ILE A 33 -8.99 34.54 -5.87
C ILE A 33 -9.85 34.65 -4.62
N ALA A 34 -9.32 35.23 -3.54
CA ALA A 34 -10.02 35.42 -2.27
C ALA A 34 -11.37 36.14 -2.49
N LYS A 35 -11.35 37.26 -3.23
CA LYS A 35 -12.56 38.00 -3.56
C LYS A 35 -13.56 37.22 -4.43
N SER A 36 -13.09 36.48 -5.42
CA SER A 36 -13.99 35.72 -6.33
C SER A 36 -14.63 34.49 -5.68
N THR A 37 -14.01 33.96 -4.62
CA THR A 37 -14.46 32.77 -3.90
C THR A 37 -15.08 33.08 -2.54
N HIS A 38 -15.04 34.34 -2.09
CA HIS A 38 -15.46 34.80 -0.75
C HIS A 38 -14.68 34.07 0.37
N LEU A 39 -13.36 33.88 0.17
CA LEU A 39 -12.44 33.22 1.09
C LEU A 39 -11.30 34.16 1.51
N GLU A 40 -11.65 35.41 1.91
CA GLU A 40 -10.68 36.45 2.20
C GLU A 40 -9.74 36.12 3.38
N ASP A 41 -10.24 35.38 4.37
CA ASP A 41 -9.49 35.00 5.58
C ASP A 41 -8.78 33.63 5.47
N THR A 42 -8.69 33.08 4.25
CA THR A 42 -8.11 31.76 4.05
C THR A 42 -6.60 31.80 3.95
N VAL A 43 -5.94 31.01 4.79
CA VAL A 43 -4.50 30.74 4.75
C VAL A 43 -4.23 29.48 3.95
N VAL A 44 -3.25 29.56 3.05
CA VAL A 44 -2.80 28.42 2.24
C VAL A 44 -1.67 27.69 2.98
N VAL A 45 -1.84 26.40 3.17
CA VAL A 45 -0.85 25.53 3.80
C VAL A 45 -0.40 24.48 2.77
N ALA A 46 0.91 24.22 2.70
CA ALA A 46 1.45 23.17 1.87
C ALA A 46 0.95 21.79 2.34
N SER A 47 0.31 21.04 1.45
CA SER A 47 -0.17 19.68 1.73
C SER A 47 0.97 18.69 1.89
N CYS A 48 0.65 17.44 2.26
CA CYS A 48 1.59 16.32 2.22
C CYS A 48 2.13 16.08 0.78
N SER A 49 3.28 15.47 0.67
CA SER A 49 3.99 15.27 -0.61
C SER A 49 3.17 14.50 -1.65
N ASP A 50 2.35 13.56 -1.19
CA ASP A 50 1.40 12.81 -2.00
C ASP A 50 0.25 12.25 -1.14
N GLN A 51 -0.68 11.58 -1.82
CA GLN A 51 -1.87 10.99 -1.18
C GLN A 51 -1.52 9.93 -0.13
N THR A 52 -0.43 9.17 -0.33
CA THR A 52 -0.01 8.14 0.64
C THR A 52 0.57 8.79 1.90
N ALA A 53 1.42 9.81 1.77
CA ALA A 53 1.95 10.56 2.90
C ALA A 53 0.81 11.20 3.72
N ALA A 54 -0.18 11.77 3.03
CA ALA A 54 -1.38 12.30 3.68
C ALA A 54 -2.15 11.20 4.42
N ALA A 55 -2.45 10.07 3.77
CA ALA A 55 -3.17 8.98 4.41
C ALA A 55 -2.46 8.44 5.66
N LEU A 56 -1.12 8.31 5.61
CA LEU A 56 -0.32 7.87 6.78
C LEU A 56 -0.37 8.88 7.93
N THR A 57 -0.49 10.18 7.63
CA THR A 57 -0.66 11.24 8.62
C THR A 57 -2.05 11.18 9.27
N GLY A 58 -3.07 10.78 8.50
CA GLY A 58 -4.46 10.62 8.95
C GLY A 58 -4.79 9.28 9.61
N LEU A 59 -3.79 8.42 9.91
CA LEU A 59 -4.03 7.13 10.57
C LEU A 59 -4.18 7.27 12.09
N PRO A 60 -5.16 6.58 12.70
CA PRO A 60 -5.38 6.55 14.16
C PRO A 60 -4.41 5.59 14.87
N VAL A 61 -3.12 5.76 14.67
CA VAL A 61 -2.09 4.87 15.26
C VAL A 61 -1.94 5.14 16.76
N PRO A 62 -1.95 4.12 17.64
CA PRO A 62 -1.61 4.26 19.04
C PRO A 62 -0.16 4.72 19.25
N GLU A 63 0.05 5.52 20.31
CA GLU A 63 1.39 5.97 20.69
C GLU A 63 2.32 4.79 21.01
N GLY A 64 3.57 4.89 20.55
CA GLY A 64 4.60 3.87 20.81
C GLY A 64 4.41 2.55 20.05
N GLU A 65 3.30 2.36 19.30
CA GLU A 65 3.10 1.13 18.54
C GLU A 65 4.03 1.06 17.32
N SER A 66 4.67 -0.10 17.14
CA SER A 66 5.42 -0.39 15.92
C SER A 66 4.47 -0.85 14.82
N TRP A 67 4.42 -0.14 13.72
CA TRP A 67 3.47 -0.40 12.65
C TRP A 67 4.10 -0.27 11.26
N ALA A 68 3.44 -0.90 10.29
CA ALA A 68 3.71 -0.79 8.87
C ALA A 68 2.40 -0.54 8.11
N TYR A 69 2.52 -0.26 6.83
CA TYR A 69 1.36 -0.08 5.96
C TYR A 69 1.46 -0.91 4.68
N LEU A 70 0.30 -1.26 4.17
CA LEU A 70 0.07 -1.76 2.82
C LEU A 70 -0.83 -0.77 2.08
N ARG A 71 -0.34 -0.13 1.02
CA ARG A 71 -1.18 0.64 0.13
C ARG A 71 -1.61 -0.24 -1.05
N LEU A 72 -2.83 -0.77 -0.93
CA LEU A 72 -3.41 -1.64 -1.96
C LEU A 72 -3.79 -0.84 -3.21
N GLY A 73 -3.40 -1.36 -4.36
CA GLY A 73 -3.70 -0.80 -5.68
C GLY A 73 -3.24 -1.77 -6.76
N SER A 74 -3.25 -1.37 -8.03
CA SER A 74 -2.72 -2.19 -9.14
C SER A 74 -1.28 -2.62 -8.86
N ARG A 75 -0.48 -1.74 -8.28
CA ARG A 75 0.75 -2.04 -7.53
C ARG A 75 0.50 -1.79 -6.05
N THR A 76 1.14 -2.58 -5.20
CA THR A 76 1.02 -2.47 -3.74
C THR A 76 2.33 -2.01 -3.13
N ASP A 77 2.29 -0.97 -2.29
CA ASP A 77 3.45 -0.55 -1.51
C ASP A 77 3.38 -1.22 -0.13
N VAL A 78 4.49 -1.82 0.29
CA VAL A 78 4.71 -2.36 1.62
C VAL A 78 5.77 -1.51 2.30
N GLY A 79 5.45 -0.81 3.39
CA GLY A 79 6.40 0.14 3.97
C GLY A 79 6.10 0.55 5.40
N ALA A 80 7.01 1.37 5.94
CA ALA A 80 6.89 1.98 7.26
C ALA A 80 7.43 3.42 7.25
N LEU A 81 7.07 4.19 8.26
CA LEU A 81 7.73 5.47 8.54
C LEU A 81 8.98 5.25 9.38
N ILE A 82 10.08 5.86 8.96
CA ILE A 82 11.37 5.84 9.64
C ILE A 82 11.89 7.26 9.84
N GLY A 83 12.75 7.48 10.83
CA GLY A 83 13.35 8.79 11.10
C GLY A 83 14.65 9.05 10.35
N GLN A 84 15.34 8.00 9.92
CA GLN A 84 16.62 8.10 9.20
C GLN A 84 16.61 7.17 7.98
N PRO A 85 17.21 7.57 6.84
CA PRO A 85 17.21 6.76 5.64
C PRO A 85 18.07 5.49 5.80
N ILE A 86 17.59 4.37 5.28
CA ILE A 86 18.29 3.07 5.25
C ILE A 86 18.94 2.93 3.86
N LEU A 87 20.18 3.31 3.72
CA LEU A 87 20.93 3.35 2.45
C LEU A 87 21.88 2.16 2.28
N THR A 88 21.46 0.97 2.71
CA THR A 88 22.25 -0.25 2.58
C THR A 88 22.12 -0.89 1.21
N GLU A 89 23.16 -1.64 0.79
CA GLU A 89 23.08 -2.43 -0.45
C GLU A 89 21.96 -3.48 -0.39
N ALA A 90 21.70 -4.06 0.78
CA ALA A 90 20.60 -4.99 0.99
C ALA A 90 19.23 -4.35 0.73
N ALA A 91 19.01 -3.12 1.21
CA ALA A 91 17.77 -2.38 0.93
C ALA A 91 17.60 -2.11 -0.57
N ARG A 92 18.67 -1.71 -1.26
CA ARG A 92 18.69 -1.48 -2.70
C ARG A 92 18.41 -2.78 -3.48
N ALA A 93 19.08 -3.86 -3.16
CA ALA A 93 18.92 -5.16 -3.81
C ALA A 93 17.50 -5.73 -3.66
N GLN A 94 16.87 -5.49 -2.51
CA GLN A 94 15.48 -5.89 -2.26
C GLN A 94 14.44 -4.91 -2.83
N GLY A 95 14.86 -3.83 -3.51
CA GLY A 95 13.97 -2.88 -4.19
C GLY A 95 13.27 -1.90 -3.26
N PHE A 96 13.82 -1.64 -2.07
CA PHE A 96 13.31 -0.60 -1.17
C PHE A 96 13.76 0.79 -1.59
N THR A 97 12.89 1.76 -1.43
CA THR A 97 13.11 3.18 -1.76
C THR A 97 12.60 4.09 -0.65
N HIS A 98 12.87 5.38 -0.79
CA HIS A 98 12.52 6.41 0.19
C HIS A 98 11.73 7.53 -0.47
N GLU A 99 10.71 7.99 0.22
CA GLU A 99 9.96 9.20 -0.12
C GLU A 99 9.67 10.02 1.13
N PRO A 100 9.43 11.34 1.01
CA PRO A 100 9.06 12.17 2.14
C PRO A 100 7.75 11.71 2.79
N GLY A 101 7.72 11.64 4.12
CA GLY A 101 6.50 11.58 4.91
C GLY A 101 6.06 12.98 5.36
N TYR A 102 5.26 13.06 6.43
CA TYR A 102 4.94 14.30 7.10
C TYR A 102 6.01 14.64 8.15
N GLY A 103 6.35 15.93 8.28
CA GLY A 103 7.43 16.37 9.16
C GLY A 103 8.78 15.79 8.73
N ASP A 104 9.58 15.33 9.71
CA ASP A 104 10.89 14.74 9.47
C ASP A 104 10.83 13.23 9.17
N SER A 105 9.63 12.66 9.00
CA SER A 105 9.48 11.24 8.70
C SER A 105 9.79 10.92 7.24
N ILE A 106 10.32 9.72 7.04
CA ILE A 106 10.65 9.17 5.72
C ILE A 106 9.81 7.91 5.51
N ARG A 107 9.12 7.83 4.40
CA ARG A 107 8.48 6.58 3.95
C ARG A 107 9.56 5.68 3.39
N PHE A 108 9.79 4.55 4.02
CA PHE A 108 10.66 3.48 3.53
C PHE A 108 9.79 2.32 3.08
N PHE A 109 9.81 2.01 1.78
CA PHE A 109 8.88 1.04 1.22
C PHE A 109 9.46 0.36 -0.02
N LYS A 110 8.88 -0.78 -0.37
CA LYS A 110 9.04 -1.39 -1.69
C LYS A 110 7.69 -1.54 -2.38
N GLN A 111 7.70 -1.45 -3.70
CA GLN A 111 6.54 -1.69 -4.52
C GLN A 111 6.54 -3.15 -5.00
N THR A 112 5.41 -3.83 -4.79
CA THR A 112 5.19 -5.21 -5.21
C THR A 112 4.04 -5.31 -6.22
N MET A 113 3.80 -6.50 -6.77
CA MET A 113 2.60 -6.77 -7.52
C MET A 113 1.37 -6.59 -6.61
N GLY A 114 0.31 -6.06 -7.17
CA GLY A 114 -0.95 -5.79 -6.48
C GLY A 114 -2.16 -6.30 -7.23
N LEU A 115 -3.24 -5.54 -7.17
CA LEU A 115 -4.55 -5.91 -7.72
C LEU A 115 -4.59 -5.92 -9.24
N TRP A 116 -3.53 -5.49 -9.91
CA TRP A 116 -3.35 -5.62 -11.36
C TRP A 116 -3.70 -7.02 -11.88
N LEU A 117 -3.31 -8.07 -11.15
CA LEU A 117 -3.61 -9.45 -11.54
C LEU A 117 -5.12 -9.71 -11.59
N LEU A 118 -5.86 -9.18 -10.63
CA LEU A 118 -7.32 -9.30 -10.58
C LEU A 118 -7.97 -8.47 -11.68
N GLU A 119 -7.50 -7.24 -11.88
CA GLU A 119 -7.99 -6.33 -12.91
C GLU A 119 -7.83 -6.96 -14.31
N GLU A 120 -6.68 -7.58 -14.59
CA GLU A 120 -6.43 -8.26 -15.85
C GLU A 120 -7.25 -9.55 -16.02
N CYS A 121 -7.47 -10.30 -14.94
CA CYS A 121 -8.39 -11.45 -15.00
C CYS A 121 -9.82 -11.01 -15.36
N ARG A 122 -10.31 -9.93 -14.73
CA ARG A 122 -11.64 -9.37 -15.05
C ARG A 122 -11.71 -8.88 -16.49
N ARG A 123 -10.69 -8.15 -16.95
CA ARG A 123 -10.63 -7.66 -18.33
C ARG A 123 -10.70 -8.80 -19.33
N PHE A 124 -9.98 -9.90 -19.06
CA PHE A 124 -9.99 -11.10 -19.88
C PHE A 124 -11.41 -11.73 -19.97
N TRP A 125 -12.10 -11.89 -18.84
CA TRP A 125 -13.44 -12.48 -18.85
C TRP A 125 -14.48 -11.55 -19.46
N LYS A 126 -14.39 -10.25 -19.22
CA LYS A 126 -15.27 -9.25 -19.83
C LYS A 126 -15.16 -9.23 -21.36
N ALA A 127 -13.96 -9.42 -21.91
CA ALA A 127 -13.74 -9.54 -23.35
C ALA A 127 -14.35 -10.82 -23.96
N GLN A 128 -14.78 -11.78 -23.12
CA GLN A 128 -15.48 -13.01 -23.52
C GLN A 128 -16.97 -12.98 -23.17
N ASP A 129 -17.56 -11.79 -23.05
CA ASP A 129 -18.94 -11.56 -22.64
C ASP A 129 -19.32 -12.20 -21.28
N ARG A 130 -18.34 -12.39 -20.42
CA ARG A 130 -18.51 -12.87 -19.05
C ARG A 130 -18.26 -11.74 -18.08
N GLU A 131 -19.28 -10.96 -17.82
CA GLU A 131 -19.19 -9.93 -16.77
C GLU A 131 -19.40 -10.59 -15.40
N ILE A 132 -18.31 -10.69 -14.63
CA ILE A 132 -18.32 -11.23 -13.27
C ILE A 132 -17.98 -10.06 -12.34
N ASP A 133 -18.95 -9.65 -11.52
CA ASP A 133 -18.75 -8.59 -10.55
C ASP A 133 -17.83 -9.00 -9.39
N ASP A 134 -17.39 -8.03 -8.62
CA ASP A 134 -16.45 -8.22 -7.52
C ASP A 134 -17.02 -9.07 -6.39
N ALA A 135 -18.30 -8.94 -6.11
CA ALA A 135 -18.96 -9.69 -5.06
C ALA A 135 -19.04 -11.18 -5.43
N LEU A 136 -19.41 -11.48 -6.67
CA LEU A 136 -19.45 -12.85 -7.18
C LEU A 136 -18.06 -13.46 -7.25
N LEU A 137 -17.04 -12.74 -7.72
CA LEU A 137 -15.65 -13.24 -7.73
C LEU A 137 -15.14 -13.55 -6.33
N THR A 138 -15.40 -12.66 -5.38
CA THR A 138 -15.02 -12.84 -3.98
C THR A 138 -15.70 -14.06 -3.38
N HIS A 139 -17.01 -14.23 -3.64
CA HIS A 139 -17.77 -15.40 -3.19
C HIS A 139 -17.22 -16.70 -3.79
N LEU A 140 -17.01 -16.75 -5.11
CA LEU A 140 -16.47 -17.92 -5.80
C LEU A 140 -15.05 -18.27 -5.34
N ALA A 141 -14.21 -17.27 -5.08
CA ALA A 141 -12.88 -17.47 -4.53
C ALA A 141 -12.95 -18.02 -3.11
N GLY A 142 -13.85 -17.49 -2.26
CA GLY A 142 -14.07 -17.97 -0.90
C GLY A 142 -14.51 -19.43 -0.86
N ALA A 143 -15.35 -19.86 -1.81
CA ALA A 143 -15.85 -21.23 -1.93
C ALA A 143 -14.86 -22.21 -2.59
N SER A 144 -13.76 -21.73 -3.18
CA SER A 144 -12.75 -22.58 -3.83
C SER A 144 -11.80 -23.21 -2.78
N PRO A 145 -11.18 -24.38 -3.07
CA PRO A 145 -10.20 -25.01 -2.16
C PRO A 145 -9.02 -24.08 -1.85
N ALA A 146 -8.61 -24.05 -0.57
CA ALA A 146 -7.50 -23.23 -0.12
C ALA A 146 -6.15 -23.81 -0.55
N PHE A 147 -5.23 -22.95 -0.99
CA PHE A 147 -3.83 -23.28 -1.30
C PHE A 147 -3.65 -24.43 -2.29
N GLU A 148 -4.63 -24.70 -3.15
CA GLU A 148 -4.54 -25.73 -4.18
C GLU A 148 -3.39 -25.45 -5.14
N ALA A 149 -3.23 -24.19 -5.56
CA ALA A 149 -2.11 -23.72 -6.36
C ALA A 149 -1.67 -22.32 -5.89
N LEU A 150 -0.40 -21.99 -6.10
CA LEU A 150 0.19 -20.70 -5.83
C LEU A 150 0.98 -20.23 -7.05
N ILE A 151 1.04 -18.91 -7.26
CA ILE A 151 1.94 -18.27 -8.25
C ILE A 151 2.97 -17.42 -7.54
N ASP A 152 4.10 -17.15 -8.20
CA ASP A 152 4.95 -16.03 -7.80
C ASP A 152 4.46 -14.74 -8.47
N PRO A 153 3.83 -13.80 -7.74
CA PRO A 153 3.37 -12.54 -8.34
C PRO A 153 4.49 -11.69 -8.96
N ALA A 154 5.75 -11.95 -8.62
CA ALA A 154 6.90 -11.25 -9.18
C ALA A 154 7.41 -11.83 -10.52
N ASP A 155 6.88 -12.97 -10.96
CA ASP A 155 7.25 -13.55 -12.25
C ASP A 155 6.97 -12.55 -13.39
N PRO A 156 7.93 -12.30 -14.29
CA PRO A 156 7.82 -11.29 -15.36
C PRO A 156 6.59 -11.44 -16.26
N ARG A 157 6.06 -12.66 -16.45
CA ARG A 157 4.86 -12.93 -17.25
C ARG A 157 3.63 -12.17 -16.77
N PHE A 158 3.56 -11.88 -15.47
CA PHE A 158 2.44 -11.19 -14.84
C PHE A 158 2.51 -9.65 -14.95
N ALA A 159 3.65 -9.12 -15.36
CA ALA A 159 3.79 -7.68 -15.56
C ALA A 159 3.09 -7.18 -16.84
N ALA A 160 2.96 -8.04 -17.84
CA ALA A 160 2.33 -7.71 -19.12
C ALA A 160 0.81 -7.91 -19.07
N ALA A 161 0.07 -7.00 -19.71
CA ALA A 161 -1.39 -7.10 -19.87
C ALA A 161 -1.82 -8.33 -20.69
N GLY A 162 -3.10 -8.66 -20.61
CA GLY A 162 -3.75 -9.70 -21.41
C GLY A 162 -3.54 -11.12 -20.91
N ASP A 163 -4.54 -11.95 -21.19
CA ASP A 163 -4.54 -13.40 -20.96
C ASP A 163 -4.16 -13.86 -19.54
N MET A 164 -4.41 -13.02 -18.54
CA MET A 164 -3.95 -13.26 -17.17
C MET A 164 -4.40 -14.62 -16.60
N PRO A 165 -5.66 -15.08 -16.77
CA PRO A 165 -6.06 -16.41 -16.34
C PRO A 165 -5.25 -17.53 -16.99
N LEU A 166 -4.88 -17.38 -18.26
CA LEU A 166 -4.08 -18.37 -18.99
C LEU A 166 -2.62 -18.37 -18.51
N LYS A 167 -2.08 -17.19 -18.18
CA LYS A 167 -0.74 -17.05 -17.57
C LYS A 167 -0.67 -17.74 -16.20
N VAL A 168 -1.69 -17.55 -15.35
CA VAL A 168 -1.80 -18.26 -14.06
C VAL A 168 -1.80 -19.78 -14.27
N GLN A 169 -2.62 -20.27 -15.21
CA GLN A 169 -2.68 -21.68 -15.54
C GLN A 169 -1.37 -22.23 -16.12
N ALA A 170 -0.68 -21.44 -16.95
CA ALA A 170 0.62 -21.84 -17.50
C ALA A 170 1.68 -21.94 -16.40
N PHE A 171 1.75 -20.95 -15.50
CA PHE A 171 2.65 -21.00 -14.34
C PHE A 171 2.42 -22.24 -13.49
N CYS A 172 1.16 -22.54 -13.12
CA CYS A 172 0.83 -23.71 -12.32
C CYS A 172 1.22 -25.03 -13.03
N ARG A 173 1.04 -25.11 -14.35
CA ARG A 173 1.42 -26.30 -15.14
C ARG A 173 2.94 -26.49 -15.15
N GLU A 174 3.69 -25.42 -15.40
CA GLU A 174 5.16 -25.44 -15.45
C GLU A 174 5.77 -25.81 -14.11
N THR A 175 5.16 -25.32 -13.01
CA THR A 175 5.57 -25.64 -11.64
C THR A 175 4.95 -26.94 -11.09
N ARG A 176 4.32 -27.76 -11.95
CA ARG A 176 3.72 -29.06 -11.62
C ARG A 176 2.69 -29.01 -10.48
N GLN A 177 1.95 -27.91 -10.40
CA GLN A 177 0.85 -27.73 -9.45
C GLN A 177 -0.50 -28.08 -10.11
N PRO A 178 -1.56 -28.32 -9.32
CA PRO A 178 -2.92 -28.37 -9.83
C PRO A 178 -3.24 -27.09 -10.62
N VAL A 179 -3.85 -27.24 -11.80
CA VAL A 179 -4.12 -26.10 -12.69
C VAL A 179 -5.53 -25.56 -12.41
N PRO A 180 -5.68 -24.36 -11.86
CA PRO A 180 -6.98 -23.79 -11.56
C PRO A 180 -7.73 -23.48 -12.87
N ARG A 181 -8.95 -24.00 -13.03
CA ARG A 181 -9.73 -23.87 -14.28
C ARG A 181 -10.93 -22.92 -14.12
N LYS A 182 -11.53 -22.88 -12.95
CA LYS A 182 -12.70 -22.05 -12.67
C LYS A 182 -12.27 -20.62 -12.25
N PRO A 183 -13.04 -19.59 -12.60
CA PRO A 183 -12.71 -18.22 -12.19
C PRO A 183 -12.43 -18.07 -10.70
N GLY A 184 -13.27 -18.66 -9.83
CA GLY A 184 -13.06 -18.61 -8.38
C GLY A 184 -11.74 -19.22 -7.93
N ALA A 185 -11.33 -20.36 -8.49
CA ALA A 185 -10.07 -21.01 -8.17
C ALA A 185 -8.86 -20.19 -8.65
N ILE A 186 -8.97 -19.55 -9.83
CA ILE A 186 -7.92 -18.66 -10.35
C ILE A 186 -7.77 -17.45 -9.43
N ILE A 187 -8.87 -16.79 -9.08
CA ILE A 187 -8.84 -15.61 -8.20
C ILE A 187 -8.33 -15.98 -6.81
N ARG A 188 -8.75 -17.12 -6.26
CA ARG A 188 -8.22 -17.58 -4.97
C ARG A 188 -6.72 -17.80 -5.01
N CYS A 189 -6.21 -18.50 -6.01
CA CYS A 189 -4.77 -18.68 -6.24
C CYS A 189 -4.03 -17.33 -6.25
N VAL A 190 -4.55 -16.33 -6.99
CA VAL A 190 -3.97 -14.98 -7.06
C VAL A 190 -4.00 -14.29 -5.71
N LEU A 191 -5.15 -14.27 -5.02
CA LEU A 191 -5.30 -13.56 -3.73
C LEU A 191 -4.41 -14.17 -2.63
N GLU A 192 -4.34 -15.50 -2.54
CA GLU A 192 -3.47 -16.20 -1.59
C GLU A 192 -2.00 -15.89 -1.87
N SER A 193 -1.59 -15.92 -3.13
CA SER A 193 -0.22 -15.62 -3.55
C SER A 193 0.17 -14.17 -3.28
N LEU A 194 -0.74 -13.21 -3.52
CA LEU A 194 -0.53 -11.80 -3.18
C LEU A 194 -0.35 -11.63 -1.66
N ALA A 195 -1.24 -12.20 -0.85
CA ALA A 195 -1.15 -12.10 0.61
C ALA A 195 0.18 -12.66 1.15
N LEU A 196 0.63 -13.80 0.61
CA LEU A 196 1.93 -14.40 0.95
C LEU A 196 3.11 -13.53 0.48
N SER A 197 3.03 -12.90 -0.69
CA SER A 197 4.07 -11.98 -1.18
C SER A 197 4.18 -10.72 -0.31
N TYR A 198 3.06 -10.23 0.22
CA TYR A 198 3.06 -9.11 1.17
C TYR A 198 3.69 -9.50 2.51
N ARG A 199 3.45 -10.72 2.99
CA ARG A 199 4.18 -11.27 4.16
C ARG A 199 5.68 -11.22 3.94
N GLN A 200 6.17 -11.72 2.80
CA GLN A 200 7.60 -11.69 2.51
C GLN A 200 8.15 -10.27 2.51
N ALA A 201 7.48 -9.34 1.84
CA ALA A 201 7.91 -7.94 1.81
C ALA A 201 7.91 -7.30 3.21
N LEU A 202 6.97 -7.69 4.08
CA LEU A 202 6.93 -7.23 5.47
C LEU A 202 8.09 -7.81 6.30
N GLU A 203 8.41 -9.10 6.15
CA GLU A 203 9.58 -9.72 6.81
C GLU A 203 10.90 -9.08 6.36
N GLU A 204 11.03 -8.75 5.07
CA GLU A 204 12.18 -8.00 4.53
C GLU A 204 12.25 -6.58 5.11
N LEU A 205 11.13 -5.88 5.21
CA LEU A 205 11.04 -4.56 5.85
C LEU A 205 11.50 -4.61 7.31
N GLU A 206 11.01 -5.57 8.07
CA GLU A 206 11.39 -5.76 9.48
C GLU A 206 12.89 -6.02 9.65
N ALA A 207 13.45 -6.88 8.80
CA ALA A 207 14.88 -7.19 8.82
C ALA A 207 15.74 -5.95 8.51
N LEU A 208 15.34 -5.14 7.51
CA LEU A 208 16.06 -3.93 7.13
C LEU A 208 15.89 -2.79 8.15
N ALA A 209 14.70 -2.65 8.73
CA ALA A 209 14.41 -1.62 9.73
C ALA A 209 14.90 -1.99 11.14
N GLY A 210 15.32 -3.24 11.36
CA GLY A 210 15.82 -3.74 12.64
C GLY A 210 14.77 -3.79 13.76
N ARG A 211 13.48 -3.80 13.41
CA ARG A 211 12.39 -3.81 14.39
C ARG A 211 11.19 -4.62 13.89
N PRO A 212 10.52 -5.39 14.77
CA PRO A 212 9.29 -6.09 14.41
C PRO A 212 8.14 -5.09 14.24
N VAL A 213 7.16 -5.46 13.41
CA VAL A 213 5.91 -4.74 13.20
C VAL A 213 4.81 -5.39 14.04
N ALA A 214 4.18 -4.64 14.93
CA ALA A 214 3.09 -5.14 15.76
C ALA A 214 1.74 -5.12 15.03
N ARG A 215 1.53 -4.17 14.11
CA ARG A 215 0.26 -3.95 13.41
C ARG A 215 0.49 -3.48 11.97
N LEU A 216 -0.41 -3.92 11.08
CA LEU A 216 -0.40 -3.52 9.68
C LEU A 216 -1.65 -2.69 9.35
N TYR A 217 -1.46 -1.51 8.76
CA TYR A 217 -2.55 -0.66 8.28
C TYR A 217 -2.73 -0.82 6.77
N LEU A 218 -3.97 -1.07 6.33
CA LEU A 218 -4.31 -1.16 4.91
C LEU A 218 -4.84 0.18 4.42
N LEU A 219 -4.16 0.77 3.46
CA LEU A 219 -4.59 1.96 2.74
C LEU A 219 -5.23 1.55 1.40
N GLY A 220 -6.34 2.18 1.04
CA GLY A 220 -7.10 1.84 -0.17
C GLY A 220 -8.03 0.64 0.07
N GLY A 221 -9.34 0.86 -0.12
CA GLY A 221 -10.38 -0.14 0.11
C GLY A 221 -10.49 -1.25 -0.95
N ALA A 222 -9.58 -1.30 -1.91
CA ALA A 222 -9.60 -2.26 -3.01
C ALA A 222 -9.19 -3.67 -2.53
N GLY A 223 -9.86 -4.70 -3.04
CA GLY A 223 -9.55 -6.11 -2.76
C GLY A 223 -10.59 -6.83 -1.91
N GLY A 224 -11.54 -6.11 -1.31
CA GLY A 224 -12.65 -6.70 -0.54
C GLY A 224 -12.19 -7.38 0.76
N ASP A 225 -13.16 -7.81 1.57
CA ASP A 225 -12.92 -8.42 2.90
C ASP A 225 -12.09 -9.70 2.82
N LEU A 226 -12.27 -10.50 1.77
CA LEU A 226 -11.56 -11.77 1.62
C LEU A 226 -10.03 -11.57 1.57
N LEU A 227 -9.54 -10.61 0.77
CA LEU A 227 -8.12 -10.30 0.69
C LEU A 227 -7.59 -9.75 2.01
N GLN A 228 -8.36 -8.90 2.70
CA GLN A 228 -7.96 -8.36 4.01
C GLN A 228 -7.77 -9.48 5.04
N HIS A 229 -8.69 -10.46 5.08
CA HIS A 229 -8.55 -11.66 5.91
C HIS A 229 -7.35 -12.52 5.51
N PHE A 230 -7.11 -12.70 4.21
CA PHE A 230 -5.94 -13.43 3.73
C PHE A 230 -4.64 -12.73 4.13
N ILE A 231 -4.59 -11.39 4.03
CA ILE A 231 -3.42 -10.62 4.48
C ILE A 231 -3.21 -10.81 5.98
N ALA A 232 -4.24 -10.65 6.82
CA ALA A 232 -4.10 -10.82 8.27
C ALA A 232 -3.55 -12.19 8.65
N ASN A 233 -4.10 -13.25 8.03
CA ASN A 233 -3.65 -14.62 8.24
C ASN A 233 -2.22 -14.86 7.73
N ALA A 234 -1.89 -14.33 6.54
CA ALA A 234 -0.56 -14.48 5.94
C ALA A 234 0.51 -13.80 6.80
N VAL A 235 0.30 -12.52 7.17
CA VAL A 235 1.28 -11.74 7.95
C VAL A 235 1.31 -12.12 9.44
N ARG A 236 0.29 -12.85 9.94
CA ARG A 236 0.17 -13.30 11.34
C ARG A 236 0.16 -12.15 12.34
N ARG A 237 -0.43 -11.03 11.96
CA ARG A 237 -0.52 -9.82 12.78
C ARG A 237 -1.91 -9.18 12.62
N PRO A 238 -2.37 -8.40 13.61
CA PRO A 238 -3.56 -7.59 13.45
C PRO A 238 -3.45 -6.67 12.24
N VAL A 239 -4.50 -6.64 11.43
CA VAL A 239 -4.61 -5.79 10.26
C VAL A 239 -5.76 -4.82 10.46
N VAL A 240 -5.53 -3.53 10.24
CA VAL A 240 -6.52 -2.46 10.39
C VAL A 240 -6.75 -1.81 9.04
N ALA A 241 -7.98 -1.82 8.56
CA ALA A 241 -8.35 -1.00 7.40
C ALA A 241 -8.32 0.47 7.80
N ALA A 242 -7.58 1.29 7.05
CA ALA A 242 -7.58 2.73 7.24
C ALA A 242 -8.96 3.31 6.91
N PRO A 243 -9.34 4.45 7.52
CA PRO A 243 -10.53 5.17 7.10
C PRO A 243 -10.50 5.45 5.59
N PRO A 244 -11.65 5.37 4.89
CA PRO A 244 -11.69 5.62 3.44
C PRO A 244 -11.16 7.00 3.03
N ASP A 245 -11.34 7.98 3.91
CA ASP A 245 -10.94 9.38 3.78
C ASP A 245 -9.61 9.71 4.48
N ALA A 246 -8.79 8.71 4.83
CA ALA A 246 -7.54 8.90 5.57
C ALA A 246 -6.62 9.97 4.94
N ALA A 247 -6.57 10.09 3.61
CA ALA A 247 -5.77 11.12 2.95
C ALA A 247 -6.33 12.54 3.17
N ALA A 248 -7.64 12.70 3.14
CA ALA A 248 -8.28 13.96 3.44
C ALA A 248 -8.08 14.34 4.92
N LEU A 249 -8.29 13.38 5.83
CA LEU A 249 -8.03 13.55 7.26
C LEU A 249 -6.58 13.96 7.51
N GLY A 250 -5.61 13.32 6.84
CA GLY A 250 -4.20 13.67 6.99
C GLY A 250 -3.86 15.07 6.51
N ASN A 251 -4.48 15.56 5.44
CA ASN A 251 -4.32 16.94 5.00
C ASN A 251 -4.97 17.94 5.97
N VAL A 252 -6.12 17.60 6.56
CA VAL A 252 -6.74 18.42 7.62
C VAL A 252 -5.82 18.46 8.84
N VAL A 253 -5.26 17.32 9.26
CA VAL A 253 -4.28 17.26 10.36
C VAL A 253 -3.07 18.13 10.07
N ALA A 254 -2.50 18.06 8.86
CA ALA A 254 -1.35 18.87 8.47
C ALA A 254 -1.66 20.37 8.56
N GLN A 255 -2.84 20.80 8.13
CA GLN A 255 -3.30 22.19 8.23
C GLN A 255 -3.54 22.60 9.68
N ALA A 256 -4.20 21.77 10.48
CA ALA A 256 -4.48 22.06 11.88
C ALA A 256 -3.18 22.20 12.72
N LEU A 257 -2.17 21.40 12.42
CA LEU A 257 -0.84 21.51 13.04
C LEU A 257 -0.12 22.80 12.59
N ALA A 258 -0.17 23.13 11.30
CA ALA A 258 0.45 24.34 10.76
C ALA A 258 -0.15 25.61 11.37
N LEU A 259 -1.45 25.65 11.56
CA LEU A 259 -2.19 26.80 12.10
C LEU A 259 -2.27 26.82 13.63
N GLY A 260 -1.61 25.89 14.33
CA GLY A 260 -1.58 25.83 15.79
C GLY A 260 -2.87 25.36 16.46
N HIS A 261 -3.83 24.80 15.70
CA HIS A 261 -5.05 24.20 16.26
C HIS A 261 -4.76 22.86 16.95
N LEU A 262 -3.70 22.20 16.54
CA LEU A 262 -3.14 21.00 17.17
C LEU A 262 -1.68 21.26 17.53
N THR A 263 -1.24 20.72 18.66
CA THR A 263 0.12 20.93 19.17
C THR A 263 1.10 19.85 18.75
N SER A 264 0.59 18.67 18.37
CA SER A 264 1.42 17.53 17.95
C SER A 264 0.65 16.53 17.09
N LEU A 265 1.39 15.72 16.33
CA LEU A 265 0.82 14.62 15.57
C LEU A 265 0.19 13.57 16.49
N GLU A 266 0.69 13.41 17.71
CA GLU A 266 0.11 12.47 18.67
C GLU A 266 -1.27 12.92 19.15
N GLN A 267 -1.45 14.20 19.46
CA GLN A 267 -2.75 14.78 19.74
C GLN A 267 -3.73 14.56 18.56
N ALA A 268 -3.27 14.75 17.33
CA ALA A 268 -4.09 14.47 16.15
C ALA A 268 -4.51 13.01 16.08
N ARG A 269 -3.58 12.08 16.31
CA ARG A 269 -3.86 10.64 16.30
C ARG A 269 -4.83 10.22 17.39
N GLU A 270 -4.77 10.83 18.56
CA GLU A 270 -5.72 10.61 19.64
C GLU A 270 -7.14 11.03 19.20
N LEU A 271 -7.29 12.22 18.63
CA LEU A 271 -8.57 12.68 18.07
C LEU A 271 -9.09 11.73 16.99
N LEU A 272 -8.21 11.28 16.09
CA LEU A 272 -8.57 10.32 15.03
C LEU A 272 -9.04 8.99 15.61
N ARG A 273 -8.42 8.47 16.68
CA ARG A 273 -8.86 7.24 17.37
C ARG A 273 -10.26 7.37 17.94
N HIS A 274 -10.63 8.55 18.43
CA HIS A 274 -11.97 8.81 18.96
C HIS A 274 -13.00 9.07 17.85
N SER A 275 -12.57 9.59 16.71
CA SER A 275 -13.46 9.99 15.60
C SER A 275 -13.67 8.89 14.56
N THR A 276 -12.78 7.90 14.49
CA THR A 276 -12.85 6.82 13.50
C THR A 276 -13.07 5.47 14.15
N LYS A 277 -14.04 4.71 13.60
CA LYS A 277 -14.28 3.33 14.05
C LYS A 277 -13.42 2.39 13.24
N THR A 278 -12.35 1.86 13.83
CA THR A 278 -11.51 0.85 13.22
C THR A 278 -11.52 -0.42 14.06
N SER A 279 -11.74 -1.56 13.43
CA SER A 279 -11.69 -2.87 14.10
C SER A 279 -10.57 -3.71 13.50
N PRO A 280 -9.58 -4.13 14.30
CA PRO A 280 -8.50 -4.98 13.81
C PRO A 280 -9.02 -6.36 13.39
N LEU A 281 -8.68 -6.79 12.17
CA LEU A 281 -8.82 -8.17 11.74
C LEU A 281 -7.70 -8.99 12.37
N GLN A 282 -8.08 -9.97 13.20
CA GLN A 282 -7.12 -10.85 13.87
C GLN A 282 -6.77 -12.04 12.97
N PRO A 283 -5.51 -12.49 12.94
CA PRO A 283 -5.15 -13.74 12.30
C PRO A 283 -5.78 -14.93 13.04
N TYR A 284 -6.36 -15.87 12.31
CA TYR A 284 -7.04 -17.04 12.90
C TYR A 284 -6.68 -18.39 12.26
N ALA A 285 -5.92 -18.39 11.14
CA ALA A 285 -5.63 -19.60 10.40
C ALA A 285 -4.13 -19.92 10.37
N THR A 286 -3.77 -21.20 10.58
CA THR A 286 -2.37 -21.68 10.67
C THR A 286 -1.80 -22.23 9.36
N ALA A 287 -2.65 -22.64 8.41
CA ALA A 287 -2.24 -23.24 7.13
C ALA A 287 -1.37 -22.32 6.26
N TRP A 288 -1.34 -21.01 6.55
CA TRP A 288 -0.58 -20.01 5.82
C TRP A 288 0.94 -20.18 5.93
N ASP A 289 1.46 -20.79 7.00
CA ASP A 289 2.89 -21.00 7.15
C ASP A 289 3.42 -22.04 6.16
N ALA A 290 2.69 -23.15 6.00
CA ALA A 290 3.04 -24.16 5.00
C ALA A 290 2.92 -23.61 3.56
N ALA A 291 1.89 -22.81 3.29
CA ALA A 291 1.72 -22.14 2.01
C ALA A 291 2.85 -21.13 1.74
N PHE A 292 3.31 -20.41 2.77
CA PHE A 292 4.43 -19.47 2.65
C PHE A 292 5.75 -20.19 2.35
N ALA A 293 6.03 -21.30 3.01
CA ALA A 293 7.20 -22.13 2.70
C ALA A 293 7.17 -22.59 1.24
N ARG A 294 6.02 -23.05 0.75
CA ARG A 294 5.83 -23.47 -0.64
C ARG A 294 6.02 -22.31 -1.65
N LEU A 295 5.56 -21.09 -1.34
CA LEU A 295 5.82 -19.93 -2.19
C LEU A 295 7.33 -19.62 -2.29
N ARG A 296 8.05 -19.74 -1.18
CA ARG A 296 9.51 -19.51 -1.17
C ARG A 296 10.26 -20.55 -2.02
N GLU A 297 9.84 -21.81 -1.99
CA GLU A 297 10.38 -22.86 -2.85
C GLU A 297 10.14 -22.57 -4.34
N LEU A 298 8.92 -22.10 -4.70
CA LEU A 298 8.58 -21.70 -6.08
C LEU A 298 9.44 -20.54 -6.60
N ARG A 299 9.94 -19.68 -5.73
CA ARG A 299 10.83 -18.55 -6.09
C ARG A 299 12.29 -18.96 -6.22
N ALA A 300 12.69 -20.05 -5.59
CA ALA A 300 14.06 -20.53 -5.61
C ALA A 300 14.32 -21.50 -6.81
N ALA A 301 13.27 -22.01 -7.43
CA ALA A 301 13.32 -22.94 -8.57
C ALA A 301 13.41 -22.21 -9.91
#